data_b4b8202ade18f0a084dc24b895445038
#
_entry.id   b4b8202ade18f0a084dc24b895445038
#
_cell.length_a   1.000
_cell.length_b   1.000
_cell.length_c   1.000
_cell.angle_alpha   90.00
_cell.angle_beta   90.00
_cell.angle_gamma   90.00
#
_symmetry.space_group_name_H-M   'P 1'
#
loop_
_entity.id
_entity.type
_entity.pdbx_description
1 polymer ?
#
loop_
_entity_poly.entity_id
_entity_poly.type
_entity_poly.pdbx_seq_one_letter_code
_entity_poly.pdbx_strand_id
1 'polypeptide(L)'
;MKITRITVYHVDLPLEHPYWLSGGRLKFEVLDATLVKLETDAGLVGWGEGTPWGHTYVPAHGPGIRAGIETMAPFILGLDPRRVLDVERAMDLALPGHLYAKSPIDMACWDIAGRAAGLPIADLMGGGSRTPRPIASSVGAKTAAETRAVVDRYRQRGYVAHSVKIGGDVERDIERVRDMEDIRRPGEIVLYDVNRGWTRQQALRVMRATEDLQVMFEQPCESLDDIATIRPLHSAPVSVDESLVTLQDAARIARDGLAEVFGIKLNRVGGLTKAARMRDIALAHGIDMFVMATGGSVLADTEALHLAATIPDANCHAVWACQDMLTVDVANGRGPRNIDGHLHLPETPGLGVHPDEDALGDPVAVYAS
;
A
#
# COMPACT_ATOMS: atom_id res chain seq x y z
N MET A 1 -14.67 -4.73 -26.61
CA MET A 1 -13.46 -3.92 -26.33
C MET A 1 -12.31 -4.87 -26.10
N LYS A 2 -11.14 -4.58 -26.66
CA LYS A 2 -9.96 -5.44 -26.52
C LYS A 2 -8.73 -4.60 -26.24
N ILE A 3 -7.84 -5.10 -25.41
CA ILE A 3 -6.50 -4.52 -25.19
C ILE A 3 -5.71 -4.68 -26.49
N THR A 4 -5.26 -3.58 -27.08
CA THR A 4 -4.49 -3.58 -28.34
C THR A 4 -3.03 -3.24 -28.11
N ARG A 5 -2.71 -2.54 -27.02
CA ARG A 5 -1.34 -2.11 -26.70
C ARG A 5 -1.12 -2.03 -25.20
N ILE A 6 0.07 -2.44 -24.80
CA ILE A 6 0.60 -2.30 -23.45
C ILE A 6 1.89 -1.51 -23.57
N THR A 7 1.95 -0.32 -22.99
CA THR A 7 3.15 0.52 -22.95
C THR A 7 3.66 0.55 -21.51
N VAL A 8 4.94 0.33 -21.34
CA VAL A 8 5.61 0.24 -20.03
C VAL A 8 6.64 1.35 -19.91
N TYR A 9 6.54 2.11 -18.83
CA TYR A 9 7.49 3.16 -18.49
C TYR A 9 8.26 2.78 -17.22
N HIS A 10 9.51 3.18 -17.17
CA HIS A 10 10.34 3.19 -15.97
C HIS A 10 10.51 4.63 -15.49
N VAL A 11 10.19 4.89 -14.23
CA VAL A 11 10.34 6.22 -13.65
C VAL A 11 11.05 6.09 -12.31
N ASP A 12 12.16 6.80 -12.17
CA ASP A 12 12.79 6.99 -10.88
C ASP A 12 12.00 8.02 -10.07
N LEU A 13 11.63 7.65 -8.84
CA LEU A 13 10.92 8.50 -7.89
C LEU A 13 11.85 8.81 -6.70
N PRO A 14 12.67 9.88 -6.77
CA PRO A 14 13.54 10.27 -5.68
C PRO A 14 12.75 10.74 -4.46
N LEU A 15 13.14 10.26 -3.28
CA LEU A 15 12.61 10.70 -2.00
C LEU A 15 13.26 12.02 -1.56
N GLU A 16 12.49 12.92 -0.98
CA GLU A 16 12.99 14.18 -0.42
C GLU A 16 14.02 13.94 0.70
N HIS A 17 13.80 12.88 1.47
CA HIS A 17 14.72 12.43 2.51
C HIS A 17 14.88 10.92 2.47
N PRO A 18 16.09 10.39 2.80
CA PRO A 18 16.29 8.95 2.89
C PRO A 18 15.28 8.30 3.85
N TYR A 19 14.64 7.21 3.40
CA TYR A 19 13.67 6.47 4.19
C TYR A 19 14.30 5.22 4.79
N TRP A 20 14.08 5.03 6.09
CA TRP A 20 14.67 3.94 6.86
C TRP A 20 13.61 2.99 7.39
N LEU A 21 13.82 1.68 7.22
CA LEU A 21 12.95 0.60 7.71
C LEU A 21 13.72 -0.37 8.62
N SER A 22 12.98 -1.25 9.30
CA SER A 22 13.50 -2.36 10.09
C SER A 22 14.58 -1.93 11.09
N GLY A 23 14.28 -0.92 11.92
CA GLY A 23 15.23 -0.40 12.90
C GLY A 23 16.49 0.24 12.29
N GLY A 24 16.39 0.72 11.04
CA GLY A 24 17.50 1.37 10.33
C GLY A 24 18.39 0.40 9.53
N ARG A 25 17.97 -0.87 9.38
CA ARG A 25 18.71 -1.87 8.59
C ARG A 25 18.59 -1.64 7.08
N LEU A 26 17.46 -1.07 6.63
CA LEU A 26 17.18 -0.82 5.22
C LEU A 26 17.08 0.68 4.97
N LYS A 27 17.74 1.17 3.91
CA LYS A 27 17.75 2.58 3.49
C LYS A 27 17.34 2.69 2.03
N PHE A 28 16.45 3.64 1.74
CA PHE A 28 15.96 3.93 0.39
C PHE A 28 16.05 5.43 0.11
N GLU A 29 16.45 5.79 -1.11
CA GLU A 29 16.61 7.18 -1.57
C GLU A 29 15.85 7.43 -2.87
N VAL A 30 15.67 6.39 -3.68
CA VAL A 30 14.93 6.42 -4.95
C VAL A 30 14.09 5.16 -5.05
N LEU A 31 12.85 5.29 -5.50
CA LEU A 31 11.97 4.16 -5.81
C LEU A 31 11.94 3.95 -7.32
N ASP A 32 12.07 2.69 -7.75
CA ASP A 32 11.99 2.27 -9.15
C ASP A 32 10.53 1.95 -9.49
N ALA A 33 9.81 2.92 -10.05
CA ALA A 33 8.43 2.77 -10.44
C ALA A 33 8.29 2.21 -11.87
N THR A 34 7.33 1.32 -12.04
CA THR A 34 6.89 0.81 -13.34
C THR A 34 5.46 1.26 -13.58
N LEU A 35 5.25 2.16 -14.55
CA LEU A 35 3.93 2.59 -14.97
C LEU A 35 3.50 1.82 -16.20
N VAL A 36 2.23 1.42 -16.22
CA VAL A 36 1.63 0.67 -17.34
C VAL A 36 0.48 1.48 -17.91
N LYS A 37 0.52 1.70 -19.23
CA LYS A 37 -0.58 2.22 -20.03
C LYS A 37 -1.18 1.08 -20.84
N LEU A 38 -2.48 0.84 -20.67
CA LEU A 38 -3.26 -0.06 -21.53
C LEU A 38 -4.10 0.77 -22.49
N GLU A 39 -4.05 0.44 -23.77
CA GLU A 39 -4.87 1.04 -24.82
C GLU A 39 -5.80 -0.01 -25.44
N THR A 40 -7.00 0.43 -25.81
CA THR A 40 -8.04 -0.47 -26.36
C THR A 40 -8.46 -0.08 -27.78
N ASP A 41 -9.05 -1.06 -28.50
CA ASP A 41 -9.67 -0.83 -29.81
C ASP A 41 -10.87 0.13 -29.79
N ALA A 42 -11.37 0.48 -28.60
CA ALA A 42 -12.43 1.48 -28.39
C ALA A 42 -11.89 2.88 -28.06
N GLY A 43 -10.56 3.08 -28.09
CA GLY A 43 -9.92 4.36 -27.77
C GLY A 43 -9.86 4.71 -26.28
N LEU A 44 -10.27 3.81 -25.39
CA LEU A 44 -10.10 3.99 -23.96
C LEU A 44 -8.69 3.60 -23.54
N VAL A 45 -8.16 4.38 -22.60
CA VAL A 45 -6.83 4.22 -22.02
C VAL A 45 -6.99 4.06 -20.51
N GLY A 46 -6.22 3.16 -19.93
CA GLY A 46 -6.11 3.01 -18.48
C GLY A 46 -4.66 2.96 -18.01
N TRP A 47 -4.46 3.39 -16.79
CA TRP A 47 -3.16 3.48 -16.15
C TRP A 47 -3.09 2.68 -14.87
N GLY A 48 -1.92 2.12 -14.59
CA GLY A 48 -1.61 1.49 -13.32
C GLY A 48 -0.13 1.61 -13.00
N GLU A 49 0.22 1.41 -11.72
CA GLU A 49 1.58 1.56 -11.23
C GLU A 49 1.97 0.40 -10.33
N GLY A 50 3.18 -0.14 -10.57
CA GLY A 50 3.83 -1.14 -9.72
C GLY A 50 5.15 -0.61 -9.21
N THR A 51 5.20 -0.24 -7.92
CA THR A 51 6.40 0.31 -7.30
C THR A 51 6.76 -0.50 -6.05
N PRO A 52 7.83 -1.33 -6.10
CA PRO A 52 8.35 -1.99 -4.91
C PRO A 52 9.13 -0.96 -4.08
N TRP A 53 9.26 -1.25 -2.79
CA TRP A 53 10.09 -0.43 -1.90
C TRP A 53 11.55 -0.92 -1.98
N GLY A 54 12.22 -0.59 -3.09
CA GLY A 54 13.56 -1.10 -3.41
C GLY A 54 13.59 -2.61 -3.71
N HIS A 55 14.77 -3.21 -3.62
CA HIS A 55 15.01 -4.64 -3.91
C HIS A 55 15.34 -5.48 -2.67
N THR A 56 15.36 -4.86 -1.49
CA THR A 56 15.77 -5.51 -0.24
C THR A 56 14.64 -5.66 0.77
N TYR A 57 13.49 -5.01 0.53
CA TYR A 57 12.37 -5.01 1.46
C TYR A 57 11.41 -6.19 1.24
N VAL A 58 11.05 -6.44 0.00
CA VAL A 58 10.11 -7.50 -0.40
C VAL A 58 10.70 -8.30 -1.57
N PRO A 59 10.20 -9.52 -1.86
CA PRO A 59 10.69 -10.33 -2.98
C PRO A 59 10.20 -9.78 -4.34
N ALA A 60 10.48 -8.51 -4.61
CA ALA A 60 10.16 -7.81 -5.85
C ALA A 60 11.16 -6.68 -6.10
N HIS A 61 11.39 -6.36 -7.36
CA HIS A 61 12.20 -5.22 -7.78
C HIS A 61 11.75 -4.73 -9.16
N GLY A 62 12.01 -3.45 -9.50
CA GLY A 62 11.51 -2.84 -10.72
C GLY A 62 11.80 -3.61 -12.01
N PRO A 63 13.05 -4.04 -12.30
CA PRO A 63 13.35 -4.88 -13.46
C PRO A 63 12.54 -6.19 -13.50
N GLY A 64 12.32 -6.83 -12.35
CA GLY A 64 11.52 -8.05 -12.27
C GLY A 64 10.02 -7.80 -12.53
N ILE A 65 9.49 -6.63 -12.19
CA ILE A 65 8.14 -6.22 -12.55
C ILE A 65 8.03 -6.11 -14.07
N ARG A 66 8.94 -5.40 -14.72
CA ARG A 66 8.95 -5.18 -16.17
C ARG A 66 9.12 -6.50 -16.95
N ALA A 67 10.01 -7.40 -16.52
CA ALA A 67 10.17 -8.73 -17.10
C ALA A 67 8.92 -9.62 -16.91
N GLY A 68 8.23 -9.49 -15.77
CA GLY A 68 6.96 -10.17 -15.54
C GLY A 68 5.86 -9.67 -16.47
N ILE A 69 5.78 -8.36 -16.73
CA ILE A 69 4.84 -7.77 -17.70
C ILE A 69 5.13 -8.30 -19.11
N GLU A 70 6.40 -8.33 -19.54
CA GLU A 70 6.81 -8.91 -20.83
C GLU A 70 6.31 -10.34 -21.00
N THR A 71 6.49 -11.17 -19.96
CA THR A 71 6.05 -12.57 -19.96
C THR A 71 4.52 -12.69 -20.10
N MET A 72 3.75 -11.80 -19.46
CA MET A 72 2.28 -11.85 -19.45
C MET A 72 1.63 -11.19 -20.67
N ALA A 73 2.30 -10.22 -21.29
CA ALA A 73 1.74 -9.43 -22.38
C ALA A 73 1.09 -10.24 -23.50
N PRO A 74 1.69 -11.33 -24.04
CA PRO A 74 1.06 -12.14 -25.12
C PRO A 74 -0.26 -12.80 -24.70
N PHE A 75 -0.49 -13.03 -23.41
CA PHE A 75 -1.66 -13.72 -22.88
C PHE A 75 -2.83 -12.77 -22.55
N ILE A 76 -2.55 -11.48 -22.42
CA ILE A 76 -3.57 -10.48 -22.08
C ILE A 76 -3.93 -9.56 -23.25
N LEU A 77 -3.07 -9.41 -24.26
CA LEU A 77 -3.42 -8.75 -25.51
C LEU A 77 -4.63 -9.43 -26.15
N GLY A 78 -5.60 -8.62 -26.61
CA GLY A 78 -6.85 -9.10 -27.20
C GLY A 78 -7.96 -9.43 -26.19
N LEU A 79 -7.68 -9.48 -24.87
CA LEU A 79 -8.71 -9.63 -23.84
C LEU A 79 -9.50 -8.32 -23.65
N ASP A 80 -10.72 -8.44 -23.11
CA ASP A 80 -11.53 -7.28 -22.71
C ASP A 80 -11.12 -6.84 -21.28
N PRO A 81 -10.52 -5.64 -21.13
CA PRO A 81 -10.04 -5.19 -19.81
C PRO A 81 -11.16 -4.96 -18.78
N ARG A 82 -12.41 -4.77 -19.22
CA ARG A 82 -13.56 -4.66 -18.31
C ARG A 82 -13.89 -5.98 -17.62
N ARG A 83 -13.44 -7.10 -18.19
CA ARG A 83 -13.55 -8.43 -17.58
C ARG A 83 -12.32 -8.71 -16.72
N VAL A 84 -12.14 -7.88 -15.70
CA VAL A 84 -10.93 -7.87 -14.85
C VAL A 84 -10.57 -9.27 -14.31
N LEU A 85 -11.57 -10.09 -13.98
CA LEU A 85 -11.35 -11.46 -13.49
C LEU A 85 -10.79 -12.41 -14.57
N ASP A 86 -11.12 -12.18 -15.83
CA ASP A 86 -10.57 -12.99 -16.94
C ASP A 86 -9.11 -12.57 -17.18
N VAL A 87 -8.80 -11.29 -17.11
CA VAL A 87 -7.42 -10.78 -17.21
C VAL A 87 -6.59 -11.27 -16.01
N GLU A 88 -7.11 -11.17 -14.77
CA GLU A 88 -6.45 -11.72 -13.58
C GLU A 88 -6.11 -13.20 -13.76
N ARG A 89 -7.08 -14.00 -14.23
CA ARG A 89 -6.89 -15.44 -14.44
C ARG A 89 -5.85 -15.73 -15.54
N ALA A 90 -5.85 -14.96 -16.62
CA ALA A 90 -4.86 -15.09 -17.69
C ALA A 90 -3.44 -14.77 -17.17
N MET A 91 -3.29 -13.71 -16.37
CA MET A 91 -2.00 -13.37 -15.72
C MET A 91 -1.54 -14.45 -14.74
N ASP A 92 -2.47 -15.00 -13.94
CA ASP A 92 -2.13 -16.05 -12.96
C ASP A 92 -1.69 -17.36 -13.62
N LEU A 93 -2.26 -17.70 -14.77
CA LEU A 93 -1.87 -18.87 -15.58
C LEU A 93 -0.56 -18.64 -16.33
N ALA A 94 -0.34 -17.44 -16.88
CA ALA A 94 0.87 -17.10 -17.62
C ALA A 94 2.11 -17.03 -16.74
N LEU A 95 1.97 -16.50 -15.53
CA LEU A 95 3.09 -16.27 -14.62
C LEU A 95 2.64 -16.44 -13.15
N PRO A 96 2.78 -17.65 -12.56
CA PRO A 96 2.47 -17.89 -11.15
C PRO A 96 3.29 -16.99 -10.23
N GLY A 97 2.67 -16.45 -9.16
CA GLY A 97 3.32 -15.48 -8.29
C GLY A 97 3.47 -14.10 -8.94
N HIS A 98 4.61 -13.46 -8.78
CA HIS A 98 4.97 -12.17 -9.38
C HIS A 98 3.89 -11.08 -9.24
N LEU A 99 3.29 -10.96 -8.05
CA LEU A 99 2.12 -10.13 -7.79
C LEU A 99 2.37 -8.64 -8.11
N TYR A 100 3.57 -8.13 -7.85
CA TYR A 100 3.94 -6.76 -8.20
C TYR A 100 3.91 -6.47 -9.71
N ALA A 101 4.14 -7.48 -10.56
CA ALA A 101 4.04 -7.33 -12.02
C ALA A 101 2.58 -7.35 -12.51
N LYS A 102 1.68 -7.99 -11.77
CA LYS A 102 0.25 -8.10 -12.08
C LYS A 102 -0.52 -6.85 -11.65
N SER A 103 -0.12 -6.25 -10.54
CA SER A 103 -0.80 -5.10 -9.95
C SER A 103 -1.02 -3.96 -10.95
N PRO A 104 -0.01 -3.42 -11.66
CA PRO A 104 -0.23 -2.30 -12.57
C PRO A 104 -1.15 -2.64 -13.76
N ILE A 105 -1.20 -3.90 -14.19
CA ILE A 105 -2.11 -4.35 -15.24
C ILE A 105 -3.55 -4.44 -14.72
N ASP A 106 -3.74 -5.05 -13.54
CA ASP A 106 -5.05 -5.14 -12.88
C ASP A 106 -5.67 -3.76 -12.71
N MET A 107 -4.90 -2.82 -12.24
CA MET A 107 -5.35 -1.46 -11.96
C MET A 107 -5.67 -0.68 -13.22
N ALA A 108 -4.84 -0.81 -14.27
CA ALA A 108 -5.15 -0.22 -15.57
C ALA A 108 -6.45 -0.80 -16.17
N CYS A 109 -6.75 -2.06 -15.91
CA CYS A 109 -8.04 -2.68 -16.30
C CYS A 109 -9.21 -2.06 -15.51
N TRP A 110 -9.06 -1.84 -14.21
CA TRP A 110 -10.07 -1.15 -13.40
C TRP A 110 -10.27 0.31 -13.83
N ASP A 111 -9.19 1.03 -14.18
CA ASP A 111 -9.30 2.38 -14.73
C ASP A 111 -10.13 2.39 -16.02
N ILE A 112 -9.84 1.49 -16.97
CA ILE A 112 -10.63 1.35 -18.21
C ILE A 112 -12.08 0.99 -17.89
N ALA A 113 -12.31 0.05 -16.97
CA ALA A 113 -13.67 -0.37 -16.61
C ALA A 113 -14.49 0.78 -16.03
N GLY A 114 -13.89 1.57 -15.15
CA GLY A 114 -14.52 2.77 -14.58
C GLY A 114 -14.81 3.83 -15.64
N ARG A 115 -13.84 4.13 -16.52
CA ARG A 115 -14.03 5.06 -17.65
C ARG A 115 -15.14 4.58 -18.59
N ALA A 116 -15.18 3.29 -18.91
CA ALA A 116 -16.21 2.70 -19.77
C ALA A 116 -17.62 2.76 -19.14
N ALA A 117 -17.70 2.66 -17.82
CA ALA A 117 -18.96 2.75 -17.07
C ALA A 117 -19.36 4.20 -16.73
N GLY A 118 -18.46 5.18 -16.90
CA GLY A 118 -18.68 6.55 -16.49
C GLY A 118 -18.66 6.74 -14.96
N LEU A 119 -17.98 5.86 -14.22
CA LEU A 119 -17.96 5.82 -12.75
C LEU A 119 -16.50 5.82 -12.22
N PRO A 120 -16.23 6.45 -11.08
CA PRO A 120 -15.01 6.21 -10.32
C PRO A 120 -14.88 4.72 -9.96
N ILE A 121 -13.65 4.23 -9.82
CA ILE A 121 -13.39 2.81 -9.50
C ILE A 121 -14.13 2.38 -8.22
N ALA A 122 -14.09 3.18 -7.15
CA ALA A 122 -14.78 2.85 -5.91
C ALA A 122 -16.30 2.65 -6.08
N ASP A 123 -16.94 3.47 -6.93
CA ASP A 123 -18.37 3.34 -7.22
C ASP A 123 -18.66 2.08 -8.06
N LEU A 124 -17.78 1.76 -9.01
CA LEU A 124 -17.88 0.53 -9.78
C LEU A 124 -17.71 -0.72 -8.91
N MET A 125 -16.97 -0.63 -7.82
CA MET A 125 -16.80 -1.70 -6.82
C MET A 125 -17.97 -1.82 -5.83
N GLY A 126 -19.05 -1.08 -6.04
CA GLY A 126 -20.25 -1.10 -5.19
C GLY A 126 -20.48 0.18 -4.40
N GLY A 127 -19.66 1.19 -4.57
CA GLY A 127 -19.69 2.45 -3.86
C GLY A 127 -19.02 2.38 -2.50
N GLY A 128 -18.97 3.53 -1.83
CA GLY A 128 -18.29 3.61 -0.54
C GLY A 128 -18.42 4.98 0.10
N SER A 129 -17.67 5.16 1.16
CA SER A 129 -17.61 6.40 1.90
C SER A 129 -16.97 7.52 1.06
N ARG A 130 -17.56 8.71 1.14
CA ARG A 130 -16.98 9.96 0.63
C ARG A 130 -16.22 10.72 1.72
N THR A 131 -16.17 10.19 2.94
CA THR A 131 -15.36 10.75 4.02
C THR A 131 -13.91 10.76 3.60
N PRO A 132 -13.22 11.91 3.69
CA PRO A 132 -11.78 11.96 3.42
C PRO A 132 -11.02 10.98 4.29
N ARG A 133 -10.06 10.28 3.71
CA ARG A 133 -9.26 9.28 4.45
C ARG A 133 -8.06 9.95 5.10
N PRO A 134 -7.85 9.77 6.42
CA PRO A 134 -6.65 10.29 7.06
C PRO A 134 -5.41 9.61 6.47
N ILE A 135 -4.34 10.39 6.33
CA ILE A 135 -3.04 9.88 5.88
C ILE A 135 -2.22 9.53 7.11
N ALA A 136 -1.64 8.33 7.13
CA ALA A 136 -0.67 7.96 8.15
C ALA A 136 0.69 8.60 7.84
N SER A 137 1.20 9.39 8.77
CA SER A 137 2.54 9.95 8.69
C SER A 137 3.62 8.90 8.96
N SER A 138 4.86 9.16 8.57
CA SER A 138 6.01 8.30 8.88
C SER A 138 6.92 8.97 9.90
N VAL A 139 7.02 8.40 11.09
CA VAL A 139 7.82 8.93 12.19
C VAL A 139 9.06 8.06 12.41
N GLY A 140 10.18 8.43 11.78
CA GLY A 140 11.46 7.73 11.83
C GLY A 140 12.47 8.32 12.84
N ALA A 141 12.01 9.13 13.81
CA ALA A 141 12.87 9.82 14.77
C ALA A 141 13.60 8.85 15.72
N LYS A 142 14.75 9.27 16.24
CA LYS A 142 15.61 8.44 17.09
C LYS A 142 15.49 8.74 18.59
N THR A 143 15.07 9.95 18.94
CA THR A 143 14.94 10.40 20.32
C THR A 143 13.54 10.95 20.61
N ALA A 144 13.14 11.05 21.88
CA ALA A 144 11.88 11.63 22.32
C ALA A 144 11.67 13.05 21.77
N ALA A 145 12.70 13.89 21.85
CA ALA A 145 12.64 15.27 21.36
C ALA A 145 12.44 15.33 19.84
N GLU A 146 13.14 14.48 19.08
CA GLU A 146 12.95 14.35 17.62
C GLU A 146 11.57 13.82 17.29
N THR A 147 11.08 12.80 18.01
CA THR A 147 9.74 12.23 17.82
C THR A 147 8.68 13.31 17.99
N ARG A 148 8.74 14.07 19.09
CA ARG A 148 7.84 15.21 19.36
C ARG A 148 7.88 16.22 18.22
N ALA A 149 9.06 16.65 17.81
CA ALA A 149 9.24 17.65 16.76
C ALA A 149 8.68 17.17 15.39
N VAL A 150 8.88 15.89 15.05
CA VAL A 150 8.34 15.29 13.81
C VAL A 150 6.83 15.19 13.86
N VAL A 151 6.27 14.67 14.95
CA VAL A 151 4.82 14.53 15.14
C VAL A 151 4.14 15.90 15.12
N ASP A 152 4.70 16.92 15.79
CA ASP A 152 4.13 18.27 15.80
C ASP A 152 4.12 18.91 14.40
N ARG A 153 5.15 18.66 13.57
CA ARG A 153 5.12 19.11 12.17
C ARG A 153 4.00 18.44 11.36
N TYR A 154 3.76 17.14 11.57
CA TYR A 154 2.64 16.44 10.91
C TYR A 154 1.29 16.95 11.44
N ARG A 155 1.15 17.19 12.74
CA ARG A 155 -0.07 17.79 13.33
C ARG A 155 -0.40 19.15 12.75
N GLN A 156 0.62 20.00 12.51
CA GLN A 156 0.45 21.30 11.85
C GLN A 156 -0.07 21.18 10.41
N ARG A 157 0.12 20.04 9.78
CA ARG A 157 -0.40 19.68 8.44
C ARG A 157 -1.69 18.89 8.52
N GLY A 158 -2.34 18.79 9.68
CA GLY A 158 -3.63 18.13 9.89
C GLY A 158 -3.58 16.60 10.05
N TYR A 159 -2.41 15.98 10.12
CA TYR A 159 -2.31 14.53 10.31
C TYR A 159 -2.79 14.10 11.70
N VAL A 160 -3.60 13.03 11.71
CA VAL A 160 -4.15 12.41 12.92
C VAL A 160 -3.77 10.93 13.05
N ALA A 161 -3.04 10.39 12.08
CA ALA A 161 -2.54 9.02 12.09
C ALA A 161 -1.01 9.02 11.95
N HIS A 162 -0.33 8.18 12.74
CA HIS A 162 1.12 8.17 12.83
C HIS A 162 1.66 6.73 12.81
N SER A 163 2.51 6.41 11.83
CA SER A 163 3.30 5.18 11.78
C SER A 163 4.69 5.47 12.37
N VAL A 164 4.93 4.98 13.58
CA VAL A 164 6.19 5.16 14.31
C VAL A 164 7.11 3.99 14.04
N LYS A 165 8.26 4.26 13.42
CA LYS A 165 9.23 3.21 13.05
C LYS A 165 10.07 2.82 14.25
N ILE A 166 10.01 1.52 14.60
CA ILE A 166 10.77 0.84 15.65
C ILE A 166 11.40 -0.44 15.09
N GLY A 167 11.79 -1.40 15.90
CA GLY A 167 12.33 -2.69 15.43
C GLY A 167 13.85 -2.78 15.47
N GLY A 168 14.47 -1.98 16.33
CA GLY A 168 15.90 -1.97 16.57
C GLY A 168 16.29 -2.56 17.92
N ASP A 169 16.89 -1.74 18.77
CA ASP A 169 17.22 -2.08 20.15
C ASP A 169 16.00 -2.09 21.05
N VAL A 170 15.81 -3.16 21.82
CA VAL A 170 14.61 -3.40 22.63
C VAL A 170 14.35 -2.29 23.64
N GLU A 171 15.38 -1.83 24.35
CA GLU A 171 15.22 -0.80 25.40
C GLU A 171 14.83 0.55 24.79
N ARG A 172 15.48 0.90 23.67
CA ARG A 172 15.14 2.11 22.91
C ARG A 172 13.75 2.03 22.28
N ASP A 173 13.32 0.85 21.85
CA ASP A 173 11.99 0.68 21.28
C ASP A 173 10.92 0.84 22.38
N ILE A 174 11.15 0.30 23.59
CA ILE A 174 10.28 0.51 24.76
C ILE A 174 10.20 2.01 25.12
N GLU A 175 11.34 2.68 25.22
CA GLU A 175 11.40 4.13 25.49
C GLU A 175 10.60 4.90 24.42
N ARG A 176 10.80 4.59 23.15
CA ARG A 176 10.13 5.27 22.02
C ARG A 176 8.62 5.09 22.02
N VAL A 177 8.14 3.88 22.36
CA VAL A 177 6.71 3.64 22.53
C VAL A 177 6.15 4.52 23.65
N ARG A 178 6.79 4.53 24.82
CA ARG A 178 6.37 5.35 25.97
C ARG A 178 6.40 6.84 25.66
N ASP A 179 7.50 7.34 25.05
CA ASP A 179 7.64 8.74 24.64
C ASP A 179 6.54 9.20 23.68
N MET A 180 6.14 8.31 22.74
CA MET A 180 5.07 8.63 21.81
C MET A 180 3.70 8.62 22.50
N GLU A 181 3.43 7.67 23.37
CA GLU A 181 2.17 7.60 24.11
C GLU A 181 2.02 8.79 25.09
N ASP A 182 3.12 9.29 25.70
CA ASP A 182 3.11 10.49 26.56
C ASP A 182 2.69 11.77 25.81
N ILE A 183 2.89 11.81 24.49
CA ILE A 183 2.52 12.97 23.67
C ILE A 183 1.29 12.75 22.81
N ARG A 184 0.75 11.52 22.77
CA ARG A 184 -0.43 11.17 22.00
C ARG A 184 -1.64 11.97 22.42
N ARG A 185 -2.39 12.49 21.45
CA ARG A 185 -3.62 13.23 21.70
C ARG A 185 -4.84 12.33 21.53
N PRO A 186 -5.95 12.62 22.24
CA PRO A 186 -7.21 11.90 22.02
C PRO A 186 -7.64 11.93 20.54
N GLY A 187 -8.01 10.78 20.00
CA GLY A 187 -8.43 10.62 18.61
C GLY A 187 -7.29 10.37 17.62
N GLU A 188 -6.03 10.48 18.03
CA GLU A 188 -4.91 10.08 17.16
C GLU A 188 -4.77 8.56 17.08
N ILE A 189 -4.51 8.07 15.88
CA ILE A 189 -4.19 6.67 15.59
C ILE A 189 -2.67 6.54 15.56
N VAL A 190 -2.13 5.63 16.37
CA VAL A 190 -0.68 5.36 16.40
C VAL A 190 -0.44 3.88 16.10
N LEU A 191 0.43 3.63 15.13
CA LEU A 191 0.87 2.30 14.71
C LEU A 191 2.38 2.21 14.92
N TYR A 192 2.84 1.25 15.71
CA TYR A 192 4.27 1.00 15.94
C TYR A 192 4.77 -0.03 14.95
N ASP A 193 5.41 0.43 13.87
CA ASP A 193 5.84 -0.40 12.77
C ASP A 193 7.27 -0.92 13.00
N VAL A 194 7.34 -2.22 13.19
CA VAL A 194 8.57 -2.98 13.47
C VAL A 194 9.26 -3.43 12.19
N ASN A 195 8.55 -3.52 11.10
CA ASN A 195 9.02 -4.02 9.80
C ASN A 195 9.84 -5.32 9.94
N ARG A 196 9.31 -6.31 10.64
CA ARG A 196 9.96 -7.62 10.89
C ARG A 196 11.26 -7.52 11.71
N GLY A 197 11.45 -6.40 12.43
CA GLY A 197 12.73 -6.09 13.10
C GLY A 197 13.04 -6.95 14.31
N TRP A 198 12.03 -7.57 14.96
CA TRP A 198 12.22 -8.32 16.19
C TRP A 198 12.21 -9.83 16.00
N THR A 199 13.02 -10.50 16.81
CA THR A 199 12.83 -11.92 17.12
C THR A 199 11.59 -12.11 18.02
N ARG A 200 11.05 -13.31 18.11
CA ARG A 200 9.94 -13.64 19.02
C ARG A 200 10.20 -13.20 20.47
N GLN A 201 11.42 -13.40 20.95
CA GLN A 201 11.80 -13.04 22.31
C GLN A 201 11.82 -11.51 22.50
N GLN A 202 12.34 -10.76 21.54
CA GLN A 202 12.34 -9.29 21.57
C GLN A 202 10.93 -8.73 21.50
N ALA A 203 10.07 -9.26 20.60
CA ALA A 203 8.68 -8.88 20.49
C ALA A 203 7.94 -9.04 21.83
N LEU A 204 8.03 -10.22 22.46
CA LEU A 204 7.41 -10.47 23.77
C LEU A 204 7.96 -9.56 24.87
N ARG A 205 9.25 -9.23 24.84
CA ARG A 205 9.84 -8.33 25.83
C ARG A 205 9.27 -6.91 25.72
N VAL A 206 9.19 -6.36 24.49
CA VAL A 206 8.62 -5.02 24.27
C VAL A 206 7.13 -5.01 24.60
N MET A 207 6.35 -5.98 24.09
CA MET A 207 4.91 -6.06 24.31
C MET A 207 4.54 -6.17 25.80
N ARG A 208 5.31 -6.94 26.58
CA ARG A 208 5.13 -7.02 28.04
C ARG A 208 5.52 -5.75 28.77
N ALA A 209 6.61 -5.09 28.33
CA ALA A 209 7.06 -3.84 28.92
C ALA A 209 6.12 -2.66 28.64
N THR A 210 5.19 -2.81 27.71
CA THR A 210 4.20 -1.79 27.28
C THR A 210 2.75 -2.29 27.45
N GLU A 211 2.50 -3.35 28.22
CA GLU A 211 1.17 -3.94 28.39
C GLU A 211 0.17 -3.04 29.13
N ASP A 212 0.69 -2.05 29.86
CA ASP A 212 -0.08 -0.98 30.51
C ASP A 212 -0.60 0.07 29.51
N LEU A 213 -0.14 0.05 28.27
CA LEU A 213 -0.49 0.96 27.20
C LEU A 213 -1.39 0.25 26.17
N GLN A 214 -2.28 1.02 25.54
CA GLN A 214 -3.13 0.50 24.46
C GLN A 214 -2.46 0.75 23.11
N VAL A 215 -1.43 -0.01 22.79
CA VAL A 215 -0.58 0.16 21.62
C VAL A 215 -0.74 -0.96 20.62
N MET A 216 -0.66 -0.66 19.33
CA MET A 216 -0.76 -1.60 18.22
C MET A 216 0.60 -1.74 17.55
N PHE A 217 1.07 -2.98 17.37
CA PHE A 217 2.34 -3.29 16.70
C PHE A 217 2.11 -3.83 15.31
N GLU A 218 2.77 -3.25 14.31
CA GLU A 218 2.76 -3.73 12.93
C GLU A 218 3.95 -4.65 12.68
N GLN A 219 3.66 -5.82 12.10
CA GLN A 219 4.62 -6.84 11.67
C GLN A 219 5.79 -7.03 12.64
N PRO A 220 5.52 -7.45 13.89
CA PRO A 220 6.55 -7.52 14.95
C PRO A 220 7.68 -8.49 14.64
N CYS A 221 7.38 -9.61 13.94
CA CYS A 221 8.32 -10.68 13.63
C CYS A 221 8.43 -10.92 12.12
N GLU A 222 9.48 -11.68 11.72
CA GLU A 222 9.79 -11.97 10.33
C GLU A 222 8.68 -12.71 9.60
N SER A 223 8.05 -13.69 10.23
CA SER A 223 7.08 -14.57 9.60
C SER A 223 5.74 -14.63 10.33
N LEU A 224 4.70 -15.06 9.59
CA LEU A 224 3.39 -15.35 10.17
C LEU A 224 3.44 -16.47 11.21
N ASP A 225 4.34 -17.44 11.07
CA ASP A 225 4.51 -18.52 12.06
C ASP A 225 5.14 -18.01 13.36
N ASP A 226 6.04 -17.03 13.27
CA ASP A 226 6.56 -16.35 14.46
C ASP A 226 5.47 -15.56 15.19
N ILE A 227 4.63 -14.83 14.43
CA ILE A 227 3.48 -14.11 14.98
C ILE A 227 2.51 -15.10 15.65
N ALA A 228 2.16 -16.20 14.98
CA ALA A 228 1.29 -17.25 15.54
C ALA A 228 1.85 -17.83 16.85
N THR A 229 3.19 -17.96 16.95
CA THR A 229 3.85 -18.48 18.15
C THR A 229 3.74 -17.52 19.33
N ILE A 230 3.86 -16.20 19.10
CA ILE A 230 3.81 -15.21 20.19
C ILE A 230 2.38 -14.76 20.52
N ARG A 231 1.43 -14.88 19.60
CA ARG A 231 0.06 -14.37 19.74
C ARG A 231 -0.64 -14.78 21.04
N PRO A 232 -0.58 -16.04 21.52
CA PRO A 232 -1.21 -16.44 22.78
C PRO A 232 -0.48 -15.94 24.04
N LEU A 233 0.65 -15.26 23.91
CA LEU A 233 1.52 -14.85 25.02
C LEU A 233 1.45 -13.36 25.34
N HIS A 234 0.61 -12.59 24.63
CA HIS A 234 0.38 -11.16 24.84
C HIS A 234 -1.03 -10.75 24.44
N SER A 235 -1.47 -9.57 24.90
CA SER A 235 -2.78 -8.99 24.61
C SER A 235 -2.71 -7.79 23.63
N ALA A 236 -1.51 -7.30 23.30
CA ALA A 236 -1.35 -6.16 22.40
C ALA A 236 -1.93 -6.46 21.01
N PRO A 237 -2.73 -5.55 20.42
CA PRO A 237 -3.18 -5.67 19.04
C PRO A 237 -2.02 -5.77 18.05
N VAL A 238 -2.18 -6.62 17.04
CA VAL A 238 -1.21 -6.81 15.96
C VAL A 238 -1.82 -6.38 14.64
N SER A 239 -1.08 -5.56 13.89
CA SER A 239 -1.30 -5.33 12.47
C SER A 239 -0.33 -6.19 11.66
N VAL A 240 -0.81 -6.84 10.62
CA VAL A 240 0.04 -7.60 9.69
C VAL A 240 0.22 -6.82 8.40
N ASP A 241 1.47 -6.73 7.94
CA ASP A 241 1.87 -6.07 6.71
C ASP A 241 2.58 -7.06 5.79
N GLU A 242 3.88 -7.29 5.98
CA GLU A 242 4.71 -8.10 5.08
C GLU A 242 4.25 -9.57 5.00
N SER A 243 3.57 -10.07 6.02
CA SER A 243 3.02 -11.42 6.05
C SER A 243 1.66 -11.56 5.34
N LEU A 244 1.04 -10.46 4.90
CA LEU A 244 -0.23 -10.46 4.18
C LEU A 244 0.04 -10.35 2.67
N VAL A 245 0.24 -11.48 1.99
CA VAL A 245 0.60 -11.54 0.57
C VAL A 245 -0.47 -12.18 -0.28
N THR A 246 -1.03 -13.30 0.19
CA THR A 246 -2.01 -14.10 -0.55
C THR A 246 -3.37 -14.13 0.14
N LEU A 247 -4.41 -14.54 -0.60
CA LEU A 247 -5.74 -14.77 0.00
C LEU A 247 -5.71 -15.90 1.03
N GLN A 248 -4.80 -16.86 0.86
CA GLN A 248 -4.57 -17.94 1.83
C GLN A 248 -3.99 -17.40 3.14
N ASP A 249 -3.06 -16.43 3.07
CA ASP A 249 -2.54 -15.75 4.26
C ASP A 249 -3.64 -14.99 4.97
N ALA A 250 -4.45 -14.19 4.23
CA ALA A 250 -5.58 -13.46 4.79
C ALA A 250 -6.58 -14.40 5.49
N ALA A 251 -6.95 -15.51 4.84
CA ALA A 251 -7.84 -16.51 5.41
C ALA A 251 -7.25 -17.20 6.66
N ARG A 252 -5.95 -17.48 6.66
CA ARG A 252 -5.25 -18.06 7.81
C ARG A 252 -5.21 -17.08 8.99
N ILE A 253 -4.82 -15.82 8.73
CA ILE A 253 -4.74 -14.78 9.77
C ILE A 253 -6.11 -14.61 10.44
N ALA A 254 -7.16 -14.50 9.61
CA ALA A 254 -8.52 -14.30 10.09
C ALA A 254 -9.05 -15.53 10.89
N ARG A 255 -8.86 -16.75 10.36
CA ARG A 255 -9.29 -17.99 11.00
C ARG A 255 -8.60 -18.23 12.35
N ASP A 256 -7.28 -17.98 12.41
CA ASP A 256 -6.44 -18.30 13.56
C ASP A 256 -6.34 -17.12 14.55
N GLY A 257 -6.99 -15.98 14.27
CA GLY A 257 -7.00 -14.79 15.14
C GLY A 257 -5.59 -14.20 15.36
N LEU A 258 -4.78 -14.14 14.30
CA LEU A 258 -3.38 -13.75 14.42
C LEU A 258 -3.16 -12.24 14.41
N ALA A 259 -4.15 -11.47 13.95
CA ALA A 259 -4.07 -10.02 13.89
C ALA A 259 -5.46 -9.38 13.96
N GLU A 260 -5.53 -8.17 14.48
CA GLU A 260 -6.70 -7.31 14.54
C GLU A 260 -6.78 -6.35 13.36
N VAL A 261 -5.66 -6.16 12.64
CA VAL A 261 -5.58 -5.18 11.54
C VAL A 261 -4.82 -5.76 10.35
N PHE A 262 -5.33 -5.52 9.15
CA PHE A 262 -4.65 -5.81 7.88
C PHE A 262 -4.01 -4.55 7.31
N GLY A 263 -2.70 -4.57 7.06
CA GLY A 263 -1.99 -3.62 6.22
C GLY A 263 -2.06 -4.07 4.75
N ILE A 264 -3.11 -3.66 4.03
CA ILE A 264 -3.31 -4.07 2.64
C ILE A 264 -2.45 -3.20 1.73
N LYS A 265 -1.44 -3.79 1.09
CA LYS A 265 -0.61 -3.14 0.06
C LYS A 265 -0.98 -3.66 -1.32
N LEU A 266 -1.60 -2.81 -2.14
CA LEU A 266 -2.17 -3.23 -3.43
C LEU A 266 -1.14 -3.88 -4.35
N ASN A 267 0.04 -3.28 -4.48
CA ASN A 267 1.09 -3.86 -5.33
C ASN A 267 1.55 -5.24 -4.83
N ARG A 268 1.68 -5.41 -3.51
CA ARG A 268 2.13 -6.67 -2.91
C ARG A 268 1.13 -7.80 -3.12
N VAL A 269 -0.15 -7.50 -3.08
CA VAL A 269 -1.19 -8.52 -3.19
C VAL A 269 -1.64 -8.77 -4.64
N GLY A 270 -1.12 -8.01 -5.61
CA GLY A 270 -1.36 -8.22 -7.03
C GLY A 270 -2.50 -7.42 -7.63
N GLY A 271 -2.81 -6.25 -7.03
CA GLY A 271 -3.76 -5.29 -7.56
C GLY A 271 -5.06 -5.21 -6.77
N LEU A 272 -5.95 -4.37 -7.26
CA LEU A 272 -7.21 -4.02 -6.63
C LEU A 272 -8.16 -5.23 -6.52
N THR A 273 -8.18 -6.09 -7.54
CA THR A 273 -9.05 -7.29 -7.57
C THR A 273 -8.78 -8.23 -6.38
N LYS A 274 -7.51 -8.53 -6.10
CA LYS A 274 -7.14 -9.39 -4.96
C LYS A 274 -7.26 -8.63 -3.64
N ALA A 275 -6.90 -7.34 -3.60
CA ALA A 275 -7.04 -6.49 -2.41
C ALA A 275 -8.49 -6.37 -1.95
N ALA A 276 -9.46 -6.26 -2.86
CA ALA A 276 -10.88 -6.24 -2.54
C ALA A 276 -11.35 -7.53 -1.85
N ARG A 277 -10.87 -8.70 -2.30
CA ARG A 277 -11.18 -9.99 -1.63
C ARG A 277 -10.57 -10.07 -0.23
N MET A 278 -9.38 -9.49 -0.02
CA MET A 278 -8.77 -9.41 1.32
C MET A 278 -9.59 -8.49 2.24
N ARG A 279 -10.05 -7.33 1.73
CA ARG A 279 -10.99 -6.46 2.43
C ARG A 279 -12.24 -7.23 2.87
N ASP A 280 -12.83 -8.02 1.97
CA ASP A 280 -14.06 -8.77 2.27
C ASP A 280 -13.82 -9.84 3.35
N ILE A 281 -12.67 -10.51 3.34
CA ILE A 281 -12.25 -11.42 4.42
C ILE A 281 -12.10 -10.65 5.73
N ALA A 282 -11.41 -9.50 5.71
CA ALA A 282 -11.21 -8.67 6.90
C ALA A 282 -12.57 -8.25 7.51
N LEU A 283 -13.47 -7.69 6.71
CA LEU A 283 -14.80 -7.27 7.16
C LEU A 283 -15.64 -8.43 7.72
N ALA A 284 -15.60 -9.59 7.09
CA ALA A 284 -16.32 -10.78 7.55
C ALA A 284 -15.83 -11.30 8.91
N HIS A 285 -14.61 -10.97 9.29
CA HIS A 285 -13.98 -11.39 10.55
C HIS A 285 -13.80 -10.25 11.57
N GLY A 286 -14.31 -9.04 11.29
CA GLY A 286 -14.17 -7.89 12.20
C GLY A 286 -12.72 -7.39 12.32
N ILE A 287 -11.92 -7.54 11.27
CA ILE A 287 -10.54 -7.08 11.19
C ILE A 287 -10.52 -5.70 10.53
N ASP A 288 -9.87 -4.73 11.17
CA ASP A 288 -9.70 -3.39 10.66
C ASP A 288 -8.59 -3.31 9.61
N MET A 289 -8.46 -2.16 8.93
CA MET A 289 -7.52 -2.04 7.82
C MET A 289 -6.78 -0.72 7.81
N PHE A 290 -5.49 -0.78 7.43
CA PHE A 290 -4.74 0.27 6.77
C PHE A 290 -4.60 -0.07 5.29
N VAL A 291 -4.68 0.92 4.41
CA VAL A 291 -4.57 0.68 2.96
C VAL A 291 -3.45 1.54 2.37
N MET A 292 -2.63 0.94 1.54
CA MET A 292 -1.51 1.62 0.89
C MET A 292 -1.11 0.92 -0.42
N ALA A 293 -0.42 1.62 -1.31
CA ALA A 293 0.09 1.01 -2.54
C ALA A 293 1.27 0.05 -2.28
N THR A 294 2.28 0.48 -1.69
CA THR A 294 3.56 -0.02 -1.17
C THR A 294 4.51 1.19 -1.11
N GLY A 295 4.79 1.83 -2.17
CA GLY A 295 5.36 3.10 -2.50
C GLY A 295 4.74 3.56 -3.81
N GLY A 296 5.23 4.66 -4.36
CA GLY A 296 4.80 5.11 -5.68
C GLY A 296 4.31 6.54 -5.73
N SER A 297 3.82 6.93 -6.89
CA SER A 297 3.34 8.27 -7.19
C SER A 297 1.89 8.47 -6.75
N VAL A 298 1.33 9.62 -7.12
CA VAL A 298 -0.09 9.92 -6.92
C VAL A 298 -1.02 8.89 -7.58
N LEU A 299 -0.58 8.17 -8.63
CA LEU A 299 -1.38 7.10 -9.24
C LEU A 299 -1.57 5.96 -8.23
N ALA A 300 -0.47 5.45 -7.70
CA ALA A 300 -0.49 4.37 -6.72
C ALA A 300 -1.27 4.75 -5.45
N ASP A 301 -1.10 5.98 -4.94
CA ASP A 301 -1.86 6.47 -3.79
C ASP A 301 -3.36 6.57 -4.09
N THR A 302 -3.73 6.99 -5.32
CA THR A 302 -5.14 7.07 -5.73
C THR A 302 -5.78 5.69 -5.84
N GLU A 303 -5.03 4.71 -6.30
CA GLU A 303 -5.47 3.32 -6.34
C GLU A 303 -5.81 2.80 -4.94
N ALA A 304 -4.90 3.02 -3.99
CA ALA A 304 -5.12 2.66 -2.59
C ALA A 304 -6.34 3.39 -2.00
N LEU A 305 -6.54 4.65 -2.36
CA LEU A 305 -7.68 5.45 -1.92
C LEU A 305 -9.02 4.89 -2.43
N HIS A 306 -9.07 4.39 -3.68
CA HIS A 306 -10.28 3.74 -4.19
C HIS A 306 -10.66 2.51 -3.38
N LEU A 307 -9.70 1.65 -3.02
CA LEU A 307 -9.99 0.52 -2.13
C LEU A 307 -10.45 1.01 -0.75
N ALA A 308 -9.71 1.95 -0.15
CA ALA A 308 -10.01 2.49 1.17
C ALA A 308 -11.43 3.09 1.24
N ALA A 309 -11.89 3.75 0.17
CA ALA A 309 -13.23 4.30 0.09
C ALA A 309 -14.34 3.23 0.17
N THR A 310 -14.07 1.99 -0.23
CA THR A 310 -15.02 0.87 -0.14
C THR A 310 -15.06 0.19 1.22
N ILE A 311 -14.22 0.63 2.17
CA ILE A 311 -14.18 0.12 3.54
C ILE A 311 -15.05 1.05 4.42
N PRO A 312 -15.93 0.53 5.30
CA PRO A 312 -16.64 1.35 6.26
C PRO A 312 -15.68 2.22 7.08
N ASP A 313 -16.09 3.45 7.40
CA ASP A 313 -15.21 4.41 8.10
C ASP A 313 -14.68 3.88 9.42
N ALA A 314 -15.50 3.12 10.15
CA ALA A 314 -15.11 2.51 11.42
C ALA A 314 -14.02 1.43 11.30
N ASN A 315 -13.84 0.84 10.10
CA ASN A 315 -12.90 -0.26 9.86
C ASN A 315 -11.66 0.16 9.03
N CYS A 316 -11.59 1.43 8.60
CA CYS A 316 -10.44 1.96 7.86
C CYS A 316 -9.71 2.99 8.72
N HIS A 317 -8.60 2.61 9.32
CA HIS A 317 -7.84 3.50 10.20
C HIS A 317 -7.22 4.67 9.43
N ALA A 318 -6.51 4.39 8.34
CA ALA A 318 -5.87 5.39 7.51
C ALA A 318 -5.43 4.81 6.16
N VAL A 319 -5.06 5.70 5.24
CA VAL A 319 -4.24 5.38 4.08
C VAL A 319 -2.80 5.82 4.34
N TRP A 320 -1.83 5.18 3.70
CA TRP A 320 -0.47 5.68 3.67
C TRP A 320 -0.16 6.12 2.25
N ALA A 321 0.22 7.40 2.08
CA ALA A 321 0.49 8.02 0.80
C ALA A 321 1.97 8.35 0.67
N CYS A 322 2.57 7.96 -0.47
CA CYS A 322 3.99 8.17 -0.75
C CYS A 322 4.27 9.49 -1.46
N GLN A 323 3.30 10.03 -2.20
CA GLN A 323 3.47 11.22 -3.04
C GLN A 323 4.06 12.43 -2.30
N ASP A 324 3.72 12.61 -1.02
CA ASP A 324 4.21 13.74 -0.19
C ASP A 324 5.69 13.64 0.17
N MET A 325 6.32 12.50 -0.09
CA MET A 325 7.74 12.26 0.17
C MET A 325 8.60 12.30 -1.09
N LEU A 326 7.99 12.49 -2.26
CA LEU A 326 8.68 12.50 -3.55
C LEU A 326 9.10 13.92 -3.94
N THR A 327 10.23 14.01 -4.66
CA THR A 327 10.69 15.28 -5.27
C THR A 327 10.17 15.47 -6.69
N VAL A 328 9.49 14.48 -7.25
CA VAL A 328 8.92 14.48 -8.60
C VAL A 328 7.42 14.22 -8.56
N ASP A 329 6.69 14.81 -9.49
CA ASP A 329 5.25 14.62 -9.66
C ASP A 329 4.94 14.19 -11.09
N VAL A 330 4.67 12.91 -11.28
CA VAL A 330 4.38 12.31 -12.58
C VAL A 330 3.06 12.78 -13.19
N ALA A 331 2.18 13.38 -12.43
CA ALA A 331 0.86 13.84 -12.89
C ALA A 331 0.73 15.36 -12.99
N ASN A 332 1.81 16.11 -12.78
CA ASN A 332 1.87 17.56 -12.93
C ASN A 332 0.72 18.28 -12.18
N GLY A 333 0.57 18.01 -10.89
CA GLY A 333 -0.44 18.60 -10.00
C GLY A 333 -1.83 17.99 -10.09
N ARG A 334 -2.07 17.02 -10.99
CA ARG A 334 -3.36 16.33 -11.12
C ARG A 334 -3.56 15.24 -10.07
N GLY A 335 -4.82 14.87 -9.80
CA GLY A 335 -5.19 13.81 -8.89
C GLY A 335 -5.34 14.25 -7.43
N PRO A 336 -5.72 13.32 -6.55
CA PRO A 336 -5.84 13.58 -5.11
C PRO A 336 -4.55 14.07 -4.49
N ARG A 337 -4.66 15.07 -3.65
CA ARG A 337 -3.55 15.65 -2.90
C ARG A 337 -3.87 15.67 -1.42
N ASN A 338 -2.83 15.71 -0.61
CA ASN A 338 -2.97 15.91 0.81
C ASN A 338 -3.61 17.28 1.11
N ILE A 339 -4.78 17.25 1.72
CA ILE A 339 -5.47 18.44 2.23
C ILE A 339 -5.69 18.19 3.71
N ASP A 340 -4.99 18.97 4.54
CA ASP A 340 -5.08 18.88 6.00
C ASP A 340 -4.96 17.44 6.53
N GLY A 341 -3.92 16.71 6.06
CA GLY A 341 -3.64 15.34 6.49
C GLY A 341 -4.59 14.27 5.94
N HIS A 342 -5.40 14.60 4.93
CA HIS A 342 -6.40 13.70 4.36
C HIS A 342 -6.32 13.64 2.83
N LEU A 343 -6.71 12.47 2.27
CA LEU A 343 -6.97 12.30 0.84
C LEU A 343 -8.47 12.25 0.56
N HIS A 344 -8.87 12.95 -0.50
CA HIS A 344 -10.24 12.99 -1.00
C HIS A 344 -10.39 12.11 -2.23
N LEU A 345 -11.39 11.23 -2.23
CA LEU A 345 -11.67 10.36 -3.37
C LEU A 345 -12.05 11.20 -4.60
N PRO A 346 -11.43 10.96 -5.78
CA PRO A 346 -11.81 11.66 -7.00
C PRO A 346 -13.21 11.22 -7.47
N GLU A 347 -13.96 12.17 -8.04
CA GLU A 347 -15.31 11.92 -8.58
C GLU A 347 -15.29 11.59 -10.09
N THR A 348 -14.15 11.76 -10.74
CA THR A 348 -13.99 11.50 -12.17
C THR A 348 -13.96 10.00 -12.47
N PRO A 349 -14.49 9.56 -13.65
CA PRO A 349 -14.51 8.14 -14.03
C PRO A 349 -13.13 7.50 -14.09
N GLY A 350 -13.06 6.23 -13.72
CA GLY A 350 -11.83 5.45 -13.65
C GLY A 350 -11.03 5.75 -12.41
N LEU A 351 -9.70 5.80 -12.56
CA LEU A 351 -8.77 6.12 -11.48
C LEU A 351 -8.90 7.57 -10.99
N GLY A 352 -9.35 8.48 -11.86
CA GLY A 352 -9.48 9.89 -11.52
C GLY A 352 -8.20 10.70 -11.63
N VAL A 353 -7.11 10.06 -12.01
CA VAL A 353 -5.82 10.68 -12.30
C VAL A 353 -5.15 9.94 -13.46
N HIS A 354 -4.32 10.63 -14.20
CA HIS A 354 -3.43 10.06 -15.22
C HIS A 354 -2.11 10.82 -15.21
N PRO A 355 -1.01 10.16 -15.55
CA PRO A 355 0.28 10.82 -15.60
C PRO A 355 0.33 11.85 -16.73
N ASP A 356 1.30 12.73 -16.65
CA ASP A 356 1.75 13.55 -17.75
C ASP A 356 2.76 12.73 -18.56
N GLU A 357 2.38 12.27 -19.76
CA GLU A 357 3.22 11.37 -20.56
C GLU A 357 4.58 12.00 -20.88
N ASP A 358 4.65 13.33 -21.03
CA ASP A 358 5.91 14.05 -21.25
C ASP A 358 6.84 13.96 -20.04
N ALA A 359 6.29 13.81 -18.83
CA ALA A 359 7.08 13.66 -17.60
C ALA A 359 7.60 12.22 -17.38
N LEU A 360 7.09 11.23 -18.13
CA LEU A 360 7.50 9.82 -17.97
C LEU A 360 8.75 9.46 -18.78
N GLY A 361 9.14 10.28 -19.75
CA GLY A 361 10.18 9.97 -20.72
C GLY A 361 9.75 8.90 -21.75
N ASP A 362 10.73 8.31 -22.43
CA ASP A 362 10.45 7.27 -23.42
C ASP A 362 10.02 5.95 -22.76
N PRO A 363 9.06 5.22 -23.37
CA PRO A 363 8.68 3.91 -22.86
C PRO A 363 9.84 2.91 -22.99
N VAL A 364 10.02 2.08 -21.96
CA VAL A 364 11.06 1.05 -21.94
C VAL A 364 10.63 -0.23 -22.66
N ALA A 365 9.34 -0.43 -22.86
CA ALA A 365 8.80 -1.54 -23.65
C ALA A 365 7.40 -1.19 -24.19
N VAL A 366 7.07 -1.74 -25.37
CA VAL A 366 5.76 -1.66 -26.00
C VAL A 366 5.39 -3.03 -26.56
N TYR A 367 4.22 -3.54 -26.19
CA TYR A 367 3.66 -4.78 -26.69
C TYR A 367 2.34 -4.44 -27.41
N ALA A 368 2.14 -4.93 -28.62
CA ALA A 368 0.93 -4.69 -29.43
C ALA A 368 0.47 -5.96 -30.14
N SER A 369 -0.86 -6.06 -30.35
CA SER A 369 -1.49 -7.15 -31.11
C SER A 369 -1.60 -6.81 -32.59
#